data_ba94d0436582ef172f3afa7611244642
#
_entry.id   ba94d0436582ef172f3afa7611244642
#
_cell.length_a   1.000
_cell.length_b   1.000
_cell.length_c   1.000
_cell.angle_alpha   90.00
_cell.angle_beta   90.00
_cell.angle_gamma   90.00
#
_symmetry.space_group_name_H-M   'P 1'
#
loop_
_entity.id
_entity.type
_entity.pdbx_description
1 polymer ?
#
loop_
_entity_poly.entity_id
_entity_poly.type
_entity_poly.pdbx_seq_one_letter_code
_entity_poly.pdbx_strand_id
1 'polypeptide(L)'
;MDFNRYIATGEFAALADWFRSDGEVVHYAAGDRFARQGCRNRHCGVVGRGAFRYVHLARSGERHVVGYAFAGEFVGDYVAMCGDRPSQVSIEAMCDCTVWRADDDRLEAFYRAGPACERLARRLAERLTCELYERMLQLYACTPQE
;
A
#
# COMPACT_ATOMS: atom_id res chain seq x y z
N MET A 1 13.82 -4.65 -3.35
CA MET A 1 13.11 -5.18 -2.19
C MET A 1 11.63 -5.12 -2.52
N ASP A 2 10.98 -6.28 -2.65
CA ASP A 2 9.60 -6.36 -3.11
C ASP A 2 8.67 -6.12 -1.92
N PHE A 3 8.20 -4.91 -1.80
CA PHE A 3 7.38 -4.42 -0.69
C PHE A 3 6.04 -5.16 -0.55
N ASN A 4 5.54 -5.74 -1.63
CA ASN A 4 4.20 -6.29 -1.72
C ASN A 4 4.16 -7.73 -2.28
N ARG A 5 5.26 -8.47 -2.19
CA ARG A 5 5.35 -9.86 -2.70
C ARG A 5 4.31 -10.80 -2.11
N TYR A 6 3.85 -10.53 -0.90
CA TYR A 6 2.88 -11.37 -0.21
C TYR A 6 1.52 -11.44 -0.93
N ILE A 7 1.18 -10.47 -1.77
CA ILE A 7 -0.08 -10.48 -2.52
C ILE A 7 -0.05 -11.54 -3.62
N ALA A 8 1.11 -11.79 -4.20
CA ALA A 8 1.29 -12.84 -5.20
C ALA A 8 1.23 -14.26 -4.61
N THR A 9 1.22 -14.41 -3.29
CA THR A 9 1.29 -15.73 -2.62
C THR A 9 -0.03 -16.47 -2.49
N GLY A 10 -1.11 -15.99 -3.07
CA GLY A 10 -2.42 -16.64 -2.98
C GLY A 10 -3.15 -16.44 -1.64
N GLU A 11 -2.45 -16.11 -0.56
CA GLU A 11 -3.06 -15.85 0.76
C GLU A 11 -4.05 -14.68 0.71
N PHE A 12 -3.75 -13.67 -0.12
CA PHE A 12 -4.56 -12.48 -0.29
C PHE A 12 -5.33 -12.44 -1.62
N ALA A 13 -5.41 -13.56 -2.33
CA ALA A 13 -6.11 -13.64 -3.61
C ALA A 13 -7.57 -13.20 -3.50
N ALA A 14 -8.27 -13.62 -2.45
CA ALA A 14 -9.68 -13.25 -2.22
C ALA A 14 -9.85 -11.74 -2.01
N LEU A 15 -8.92 -11.08 -1.34
CA LEU A 15 -8.93 -9.63 -1.16
C LEU A 15 -8.64 -8.91 -2.48
N ALA A 16 -7.66 -9.38 -3.24
CA ALA A 16 -7.36 -8.82 -4.57
C ALA A 16 -8.54 -8.99 -5.54
N ASP A 17 -9.20 -10.15 -5.51
CA ASP A 17 -10.40 -10.41 -6.33
C ASP A 17 -11.56 -9.52 -5.93
N TRP A 18 -11.75 -9.26 -4.64
CA TRP A 18 -12.74 -8.31 -4.16
C TRP A 18 -12.47 -6.90 -4.72
N PHE A 19 -11.23 -6.41 -4.69
CA PHE A 19 -10.91 -5.11 -5.31
C PHE A 19 -11.22 -5.09 -6.81
N ARG A 20 -10.98 -6.19 -7.52
CA ARG A 20 -11.28 -6.28 -8.95
C ARG A 20 -12.77 -6.30 -9.27
N SER A 21 -13.59 -6.91 -8.39
CA SER A 21 -15.04 -7.01 -8.58
C SER A 21 -15.80 -5.79 -8.05
N ASP A 22 -15.42 -5.28 -6.89
CA ASP A 22 -16.16 -4.26 -6.17
C ASP A 22 -15.47 -2.89 -6.16
N GLY A 23 -14.18 -2.83 -6.53
CA GLY A 23 -13.42 -1.60 -6.59
C GLY A 23 -13.80 -0.72 -7.78
N GLU A 24 -13.60 0.57 -7.62
CA GLU A 24 -13.71 1.55 -8.70
C GLU A 24 -12.45 1.52 -9.56
N VAL A 25 -12.62 1.48 -10.88
CA VAL A 25 -11.49 1.59 -11.82
C VAL A 25 -11.09 3.07 -11.93
N VAL A 26 -9.86 3.40 -11.51
CA VAL A 26 -9.33 4.76 -11.56
C VAL A 26 -8.05 4.79 -12.37
N HIS A 27 -7.94 5.79 -13.24
CA HIS A 27 -6.77 6.04 -14.07
C HIS A 27 -5.92 7.17 -13.47
N TYR A 28 -4.60 6.97 -13.48
CA TYR A 28 -3.61 7.94 -13.05
C TYR A 28 -2.64 8.17 -14.20
N ALA A 29 -2.40 9.42 -14.57
CA ALA A 29 -1.33 9.79 -15.49
C ALA A 29 0.02 9.75 -14.78
N ALA A 30 1.11 9.63 -15.54
CA ALA A 30 2.45 9.73 -14.99
C ALA A 30 2.61 11.02 -14.17
N GLY A 31 3.10 10.91 -12.93
CA GLY A 31 3.25 12.01 -11.98
C GLY A 31 2.02 12.30 -11.10
N ASP A 32 0.86 11.73 -11.40
CA ASP A 32 -0.31 11.85 -10.53
C ASP A 32 -0.04 11.21 -9.16
N ARG A 33 -0.70 11.74 -8.15
CA ARG A 33 -0.56 11.25 -6.78
C ARG A 33 -1.78 10.43 -6.37
N PHE A 34 -1.53 9.19 -6.00
CA PHE A 34 -2.49 8.34 -5.32
C PHE A 34 -2.69 8.77 -3.86
N ALA A 35 -1.62 9.16 -3.18
CA ALA A 35 -1.63 9.69 -1.83
C ALA A 35 -0.60 10.83 -1.69
N ARG A 36 -0.84 11.75 -0.77
CA ARG A 36 0.06 12.85 -0.45
C ARG A 36 0.52 12.76 1.00
N GLN A 37 1.81 12.85 1.21
CA GLN A 37 2.41 12.92 2.56
C GLN A 37 1.80 14.08 3.36
N GLY A 38 1.47 13.83 4.62
CA GLY A 38 0.85 14.80 5.51
C GLY A 38 -0.65 14.98 5.32
N CYS A 39 -1.26 14.36 4.31
CA CYS A 39 -2.70 14.38 4.08
C CYS A 39 -3.33 13.05 4.49
N ARG A 40 -4.57 13.08 4.96
CA ARG A 40 -5.35 11.85 5.18
C ARG A 40 -5.70 11.24 3.83
N ASN A 41 -5.35 9.97 3.67
CA ASN A 41 -5.72 9.17 2.52
C ASN A 41 -6.71 8.09 2.97
N ARG A 42 -7.89 8.08 2.38
CA ARG A 42 -9.00 7.19 2.77
C ARG A 42 -9.29 6.10 1.75
N HIS A 43 -8.33 5.77 0.91
CA HIS A 43 -8.49 4.72 -0.10
C HIS A 43 -7.20 3.92 -0.28
N CYS A 44 -7.36 2.70 -0.72
CA CYS A 44 -6.32 1.82 -1.18
C CYS A 44 -6.81 1.03 -2.39
N GLY A 45 -5.95 0.24 -2.99
CA GLY A 45 -6.34 -0.50 -4.19
C GLY A 45 -5.35 -1.57 -4.58
N VAL A 46 -5.64 -2.20 -5.71
CA VAL A 46 -4.76 -3.12 -6.42
C VAL A 46 -4.38 -2.51 -7.75
N VAL A 47 -3.10 -2.48 -8.06
CA VAL A 47 -2.59 -1.96 -9.34
C VAL A 47 -2.97 -2.94 -10.45
N GLY A 48 -3.76 -2.48 -11.40
CA GLY A 48 -4.11 -3.27 -12.58
C GLY A 48 -3.05 -3.16 -13.67
N ARG A 49 -2.52 -1.95 -13.86
CA ARG A 49 -1.49 -1.64 -14.85
C ARG A 49 -0.61 -0.51 -14.35
N GLY A 50 0.66 -0.54 -14.73
CA GLY A 50 1.62 0.51 -14.40
C GLY A 50 2.35 0.24 -13.08
N ALA A 51 2.94 1.29 -12.52
CA ALA A 51 3.71 1.23 -11.29
C ALA A 51 3.65 2.54 -10.52
N PHE A 52 3.69 2.44 -9.19
CA PHE A 52 3.78 3.56 -8.27
C PHE A 52 5.07 3.49 -7.46
N ARG A 53 5.57 4.65 -7.06
CA ARG A 53 6.65 4.78 -6.09
C ARG A 53 6.17 5.47 -4.83
N TYR A 54 6.69 5.04 -3.70
CA TYR A 54 6.45 5.63 -2.39
C TYR A 54 7.61 6.55 -2.05
N VAL A 55 7.32 7.82 -1.82
CA VAL A 55 8.33 8.85 -1.58
C VAL A 55 8.08 9.49 -0.23
N HIS A 56 9.09 9.45 0.63
CA HIS A 56 9.11 10.19 1.89
C HIS A 56 9.96 11.45 1.72
N LEU A 57 9.37 12.60 2.03
CA LEU A 57 10.08 13.88 2.10
C LEU A 57 10.51 14.10 3.55
N ALA A 58 11.81 14.06 3.79
CA ALA A 58 12.38 14.33 5.10
C ALA A 58 12.29 15.84 5.44
N ARG A 59 12.40 16.17 6.71
CA ARG A 59 12.42 17.58 7.17
C ARG A 59 13.59 18.38 6.58
N SER A 60 14.68 17.71 6.21
CA SER A 60 15.83 18.30 5.51
C SER A 60 15.51 18.73 4.07
N GLY A 61 14.37 18.32 3.51
CA GLY A 61 14.03 18.49 2.10
C GLY A 61 14.48 17.35 1.20
N GLU A 62 15.19 16.36 1.74
CA GLU A 62 15.57 15.14 1.02
C GLU A 62 14.38 14.27 0.68
N ARG A 63 14.37 13.77 -0.55
CA ARG A 63 13.35 12.82 -1.02
C ARG A 63 13.94 11.41 -1.02
N HIS A 64 13.29 10.51 -0.30
CA HIS A 64 13.68 9.10 -0.23
C HIS A 64 12.60 8.23 -0.86
N VAL A 65 12.97 7.42 -1.85
CA VAL A 65 12.08 6.38 -2.37
C VAL A 65 12.15 5.20 -1.40
N VAL A 66 11.02 4.92 -0.76
CA VAL A 66 10.93 3.91 0.29
C VAL A 66 10.23 2.63 -0.16
N GLY A 67 9.67 2.60 -1.36
CA GLY A 67 9.03 1.41 -1.91
C GLY A 67 8.38 1.65 -3.26
N TYR A 68 7.84 0.57 -3.81
CA TYR A 68 7.13 0.54 -5.08
C TYR A 68 5.89 -0.34 -4.96
N ALA A 69 4.90 -0.10 -5.83
CA ALA A 69 3.80 -1.01 -6.08
C ALA A 69 3.71 -1.24 -7.60
N PHE A 70 3.76 -2.50 -8.00
CA PHE A 70 3.68 -2.94 -9.40
C PHE A 70 2.31 -3.58 -9.70
N ALA A 71 2.05 -3.87 -10.97
CA ALA A 71 0.82 -4.53 -11.39
C ALA A 71 0.59 -5.84 -10.61
N GLY A 72 -0.62 -6.02 -10.09
CA GLY A 72 -1.01 -7.13 -9.23
C GLY A 72 -0.78 -6.88 -7.74
N GLU A 73 -0.11 -5.81 -7.36
CA GLU A 73 0.22 -5.50 -5.96
C GLU A 73 -0.72 -4.45 -5.36
N PHE A 74 -0.79 -4.42 -4.01
CA PHE A 74 -1.51 -3.37 -3.30
C PHE A 74 -0.83 -2.01 -3.45
N VAL A 75 -1.64 -0.97 -3.53
CA VAL A 75 -1.21 0.43 -3.49
C VAL A 75 -2.02 1.19 -2.45
N GLY A 76 -1.32 1.98 -1.63
CA GLY A 76 -1.90 2.79 -0.57
C GLY A 76 -1.04 2.81 0.68
N ASP A 77 -1.23 3.81 1.52
CA ASP A 77 -0.66 3.84 2.88
C ASP A 77 -1.68 3.22 3.85
N TYR A 78 -1.77 1.89 3.78
CA TYR A 78 -2.75 1.10 4.50
C TYR A 78 -2.68 1.33 6.02
N VAL A 79 -1.46 1.41 6.56
CA VAL A 79 -1.25 1.60 8.02
C VAL A 79 -1.75 2.96 8.48
N ALA A 80 -1.48 4.02 7.70
CA ALA A 80 -1.97 5.34 8.01
C ALA A 80 -3.50 5.41 7.88
N MET A 81 -4.07 4.80 6.84
CA MET A 81 -5.51 4.74 6.62
C MET A 81 -6.23 4.03 7.78
N CYS A 82 -5.80 2.83 8.16
CA CYS A 82 -6.40 2.07 9.26
C CYS A 82 -6.22 2.74 10.63
N GLY A 83 -5.15 3.49 10.81
CA GLY A 83 -4.87 4.26 12.03
C GLY A 83 -5.52 5.65 12.05
N ASP A 84 -6.30 6.01 11.03
CA ASP A 84 -6.86 7.35 10.82
C ASP A 84 -5.81 8.47 10.97
N ARG A 85 -4.62 8.24 10.37
CA ARG A 85 -3.47 9.14 10.42
C ARG A 85 -3.18 9.75 9.05
N PRO A 86 -2.52 10.92 9.01
CA PRO A 86 -1.96 11.44 7.77
C PRO A 86 -0.94 10.45 7.17
N SER A 87 -0.93 10.33 5.85
CA SER A 87 0.04 9.49 5.16
C SER A 87 1.46 9.96 5.44
N GLN A 88 2.36 9.02 5.69
CA GLN A 88 3.78 9.29 5.91
C GLN A 88 4.58 9.38 4.61
N VAL A 89 3.93 9.06 3.49
CA VAL A 89 4.53 9.05 2.16
C VAL A 89 3.62 9.70 1.14
N SER A 90 4.20 10.22 0.07
CA SER A 90 3.49 10.45 -1.18
C SER A 90 3.60 9.22 -2.06
N ILE A 91 2.51 8.81 -2.70
CA ILE A 91 2.48 7.68 -3.63
C ILE A 91 2.24 8.27 -5.01
N GLU A 92 3.22 8.15 -5.90
CA GLU A 92 3.25 8.82 -7.19
C GLU A 92 3.25 7.78 -8.33
N ALA A 93 2.40 7.99 -9.33
CA ALA A 93 2.40 7.18 -10.54
C ALA A 93 3.68 7.42 -11.35
N MET A 94 4.39 6.35 -11.68
CA MET A 94 5.64 6.39 -12.47
C MET A 94 5.37 6.43 -13.98
N CYS A 95 4.20 5.99 -14.39
CA CYS A 95 3.69 5.96 -15.76
C CYS A 95 2.17 6.03 -15.71
N ASP A 96 1.50 5.89 -16.84
CA ASP A 96 0.05 5.77 -16.86
C ASP A 96 -0.37 4.48 -16.16
N CYS A 97 -1.20 4.61 -15.15
CA CYS A 97 -1.62 3.53 -14.26
C CYS A 97 -3.14 3.35 -14.27
N THR A 98 -3.56 2.12 -14.01
CA THR A 98 -4.95 1.77 -13.71
C THR A 98 -4.99 1.04 -12.37
N VAL A 99 -5.91 1.43 -11.50
CA VAL A 99 -6.07 0.86 -10.16
C VAL A 99 -7.52 0.49 -9.94
N TRP A 100 -7.79 -0.69 -9.39
CA TRP A 100 -9.05 -1.01 -8.73
C TRP A 100 -8.97 -0.47 -7.30
N ARG A 101 -9.74 0.57 -7.02
CA ARG A 101 -9.66 1.36 -5.79
C ARG A 101 -10.93 1.22 -4.95
N ALA A 102 -10.78 1.16 -3.64
CA ALA A 102 -11.88 1.24 -2.69
C ALA A 102 -11.52 2.18 -1.54
N ASP A 103 -12.52 2.84 -0.98
CA ASP A 103 -12.37 3.63 0.24
C ASP A 103 -12.32 2.74 1.49
N ASP A 104 -11.93 3.35 2.61
CA ASP A 104 -11.81 2.68 3.90
C ASP A 104 -13.16 2.14 4.40
N ASP A 105 -14.27 2.84 4.20
CA ASP A 105 -15.59 2.38 4.63
C ASP A 105 -16.02 1.10 3.89
N ARG A 106 -15.77 1.03 2.58
CA ARG A 106 -16.07 -0.17 1.78
C ARG A 106 -15.16 -1.33 2.16
N LEU A 107 -13.88 -1.08 2.39
CA LEU A 107 -12.95 -2.10 2.82
C LEU A 107 -13.31 -2.63 4.21
N GLU A 108 -13.67 -1.75 5.13
CA GLU A 108 -14.14 -2.13 6.47
C GLU A 108 -15.41 -2.98 6.40
N ALA A 109 -16.37 -2.62 5.54
CA ALA A 109 -17.56 -3.42 5.30
C ALA A 109 -17.23 -4.82 4.77
N PHE A 110 -16.24 -4.94 3.86
CA PHE A 110 -15.75 -6.24 3.41
C PHE A 110 -15.16 -7.06 4.56
N TYR A 111 -14.33 -6.47 5.41
CA TYR A 111 -13.74 -7.18 6.55
C TYR A 111 -14.77 -7.67 7.55
N ARG A 112 -15.88 -6.93 7.71
CA ARG A 112 -17.00 -7.31 8.59
C ARG A 112 -17.96 -8.32 7.97
N ALA A 113 -17.82 -8.66 6.70
CA ALA A 113 -18.75 -9.54 6.00
C ALA A 113 -18.72 -11.00 6.49
N GLY A 114 -17.68 -11.40 7.23
CA GLY A 114 -17.61 -12.72 7.84
C GLY A 114 -16.22 -13.05 8.41
N PRO A 115 -16.11 -14.18 9.14
CA PRO A 115 -14.87 -14.56 9.83
C PRO A 115 -13.67 -14.75 8.89
N ALA A 116 -13.91 -15.19 7.65
CA ALA A 116 -12.85 -15.35 6.65
C ALA A 116 -12.29 -14.00 6.21
N CYS A 117 -13.14 -12.99 6.01
CA CYS A 117 -12.73 -11.64 5.64
C CYS A 117 -12.01 -10.94 6.79
N GLU A 118 -12.49 -11.09 8.02
CA GLU A 118 -11.82 -10.57 9.21
C GLU A 118 -10.43 -11.20 9.42
N ARG A 119 -10.31 -12.48 9.13
CA ARG A 119 -9.00 -13.17 9.15
C ARG A 119 -8.04 -12.59 8.13
N LEU A 120 -8.52 -12.23 6.92
CA LEU A 120 -7.68 -11.58 5.91
C LEU A 120 -7.16 -10.23 6.40
N ALA A 121 -8.01 -9.41 7.05
CA ALA A 121 -7.59 -8.13 7.62
C ALA A 121 -6.48 -8.31 8.65
N ARG A 122 -6.64 -9.26 9.57
CA ARG A 122 -5.65 -9.59 10.59
C ARG A 122 -4.33 -10.09 9.97
N ARG A 123 -4.42 -11.00 9.00
CA ARG A 123 -3.23 -11.54 8.32
C ARG A 123 -2.48 -10.46 7.53
N LEU A 124 -3.20 -9.53 6.90
CA LEU A 124 -2.58 -8.41 6.20
C LEU A 124 -1.82 -7.51 7.18
N ALA A 125 -2.41 -7.17 8.32
CA ALA A 125 -1.75 -6.39 9.35
C ALA A 125 -0.50 -7.11 9.93
N GLU A 126 -0.58 -8.42 10.17
CA GLU A 126 0.56 -9.24 10.60
C GLU A 126 1.70 -9.20 9.57
N ARG A 127 1.39 -9.37 8.28
CA ARG A 127 2.39 -9.33 7.20
C ARG A 127 3.06 -7.97 7.08
N LEU A 128 2.29 -6.89 7.06
CA LEU A 128 2.83 -5.54 7.02
C LEU A 128 3.73 -5.25 8.23
N THR A 129 3.35 -5.73 9.40
CA THR A 129 4.16 -5.57 10.62
C THR A 129 5.48 -6.35 10.51
N CYS A 130 5.45 -7.59 10.03
CA CYS A 130 6.66 -8.39 9.82
C CYS A 130 7.61 -7.73 8.83
N GLU A 131 7.10 -7.24 7.70
CA GLU A 131 7.92 -6.58 6.69
C GLU A 131 8.57 -5.28 7.19
N LEU A 132 7.81 -4.47 7.92
CA LEU A 132 8.35 -3.27 8.54
C LEU A 132 9.45 -3.61 9.56
N TYR A 133 9.25 -4.66 10.34
CA TYR A 133 10.24 -5.13 11.31
C TYR A 133 11.52 -5.63 10.63
N GLU A 134 11.39 -6.45 9.60
CA GLU A 134 12.52 -6.95 8.80
C GLU A 134 13.32 -5.80 8.17
N ARG A 135 12.63 -4.80 7.62
CA ARG A 135 13.29 -3.61 7.06
C ARG A 135 14.03 -2.80 8.11
N MET A 136 13.42 -2.62 9.26
CA MET A 136 14.09 -1.94 10.37
C MET A 136 15.39 -2.66 10.74
N LEU A 137 15.36 -3.99 10.86
CA LEU A 137 16.56 -4.79 11.14
C LEU A 137 17.62 -4.66 10.05
N GLN A 138 17.21 -4.65 8.77
CA GLN A 138 18.14 -4.47 7.65
C GLN A 138 18.81 -3.09 7.67
N LEU A 139 18.08 -2.02 8.02
CA LEU A 139 18.66 -0.69 8.16
C LEU A 139 19.77 -0.66 9.22
N TYR A 140 19.56 -1.32 10.36
CA TYR A 140 20.60 -1.43 11.41
C TYR A 140 21.77 -2.32 10.99
N ALA A 141 21.52 -3.40 10.27
CA ALA A 141 22.56 -4.32 9.80
C ALA A 141 23.45 -3.71 8.71
N CYS A 142 22.91 -2.78 7.91
CA CYS A 142 23.64 -2.11 6.82
C CYS A 142 24.32 -0.81 7.26
N THR A 143 24.17 -0.38 8.51
CA THR A 143 24.90 0.79 9.03
C THR A 143 26.37 0.38 9.21
N PRO A 144 27.35 1.09 8.59
CA PRO A 144 28.76 0.80 8.83
C PRO A 144 29.06 0.91 10.32
N GLN A 145 29.63 -0.13 10.91
CA GLN A 145 30.21 -0.02 12.23
C GLN A 145 31.48 0.84 12.09
N GLU A 146 31.46 2.02 12.70
CA GLU A 146 32.66 2.84 12.86
C GLU A 146 33.67 2.14 13.77
#